data_c5c85f9fc9a3d125c0eb0beada2d7713
#
_entry.id   c5c85f9fc9a3d125c0eb0beada2d7713
#
_cell.length_a   1.000
_cell.length_b   1.000
_cell.length_c   1.000
_cell.angle_alpha   90.00
_cell.angle_beta   90.00
_cell.angle_gamma   90.00
#
_symmetry.space_group_name_H-M   'P 1'
#
loop_
_entity.id
_entity.type
_entity.pdbx_description
1 polymer ?
#
loop_
_entity_poly.entity_id
_entity_poly.type
_entity_poly.pdbx_seq_one_letter_code
_entity_poly.pdbx_strand_id
1 'polypeptide(L)'
;LYLPIKDEADAVQKQALYNFERIAKEGRKYGVSILAVSQRPADVSKTILSQCNNFVVLRLTNEKDKGVIKNLLPDSLKSTIEFLPLLDVGEALVVGDAILLPSKILLDKPAEDHQPVSATKDFWDEWDSKKPDNEAVIKAVESLRSQSRL
;
A
#
# COMPACT_ATOMS: atom_id res chain seq x y z
N LEU A 1 -8.10 -7.89 3.73
CA LEU A 1 -9.52 -7.55 3.92
C LEU A 1 -9.72 -6.14 3.36
N TYR A 2 -10.48 -6.02 2.26
CA TYR A 2 -10.84 -4.71 1.70
C TYR A 2 -12.02 -4.15 2.51
N LEU A 3 -11.82 -3.02 3.17
CA LEU A 3 -12.88 -2.28 3.85
C LEU A 3 -13.21 -1.05 3.00
N PRO A 4 -14.31 -1.06 2.22
CA PRO A 4 -14.64 0.04 1.33
C PRO A 4 -15.02 1.30 2.11
N ILE A 5 -14.88 2.45 1.44
CA ILE A 5 -15.36 3.74 1.94
C ILE A 5 -16.89 3.69 2.05
N LYS A 6 -17.44 4.33 3.08
CA LYS A 6 -18.85 4.21 3.54
C LYS A 6 -19.94 4.28 2.46
N ASP A 7 -19.71 4.99 1.38
CA ASP A 7 -20.77 5.31 0.39
C ASP A 7 -21.01 4.20 -0.64
N GLU A 8 -20.01 3.32 -0.87
CA GLU A 8 -20.10 2.24 -1.87
C GLU A 8 -20.26 0.85 -1.25
N ALA A 9 -20.31 0.76 0.09
CA ALA A 9 -20.32 -0.49 0.81
C ALA A 9 -21.71 -1.13 0.87
N ASP A 10 -21.78 -2.44 0.66
CA ASP A 10 -22.97 -3.22 0.96
C ASP A 10 -23.23 -3.34 2.49
N ALA A 11 -24.36 -3.93 2.88
CA ALA A 11 -24.76 -4.03 4.29
C ALA A 11 -23.74 -4.84 5.13
N VAL A 12 -23.14 -5.87 4.56
CA VAL A 12 -22.14 -6.74 5.24
C VAL A 12 -20.84 -5.98 5.44
N GLN A 13 -20.40 -5.26 4.43
CA GLN A 13 -19.18 -4.45 4.47
C GLN A 13 -19.32 -3.30 5.47
N LYS A 14 -20.48 -2.64 5.53
CA LYS A 14 -20.80 -1.61 6.54
C LYS A 14 -20.75 -2.16 7.97
N GLN A 15 -21.29 -3.35 8.18
CA GLN A 15 -21.26 -4.01 9.48
C GLN A 15 -19.83 -4.41 9.87
N ALA A 16 -19.04 -4.92 8.94
CA ALA A 16 -17.64 -5.24 9.18
C ALA A 16 -16.83 -3.97 9.54
N LEU A 17 -16.99 -2.89 8.77
CA LEU A 17 -16.35 -1.60 9.04
C LEU A 17 -16.73 -1.07 10.44
N TYR A 18 -18.00 -1.10 10.80
CA TYR A 18 -18.48 -0.69 12.11
C TYR A 18 -17.79 -1.49 13.25
N ASN A 19 -17.65 -2.81 13.09
CA ASN A 19 -16.99 -3.65 14.09
C ASN A 19 -15.50 -3.29 14.23
N PHE A 20 -14.78 -3.05 13.14
CA PHE A 20 -13.38 -2.63 13.19
C PHE A 20 -13.21 -1.23 13.79
N GLU A 21 -14.08 -0.29 13.46
CA GLU A 21 -14.09 1.04 14.09
C GLU A 21 -14.36 0.97 15.58
N ARG A 22 -15.24 0.06 16.02
CA ARG A 22 -15.50 -0.19 17.42
C ARG A 22 -14.31 -0.80 18.15
N ILE A 23 -13.62 -1.77 17.53
CA ILE A 23 -12.38 -2.33 18.08
C ILE A 23 -11.31 -1.24 18.19
N ALA A 24 -11.17 -0.38 17.20
CA ALA A 24 -10.21 0.71 17.26
C ALA A 24 -10.47 1.65 18.45
N LYS A 25 -11.74 1.97 18.74
CA LYS A 25 -12.13 2.87 19.84
C LYS A 25 -12.08 2.23 21.23
N GLU A 26 -12.47 0.98 21.33
CA GLU A 26 -12.76 0.32 22.61
C GLU A 26 -11.85 -0.87 22.92
N GLY A 27 -11.15 -1.41 21.93
CA GLY A 27 -10.39 -2.66 22.03
C GLY A 27 -9.34 -2.63 23.14
N ARG A 28 -8.73 -1.46 23.41
CA ARG A 28 -7.75 -1.29 24.49
C ARG A 28 -8.28 -1.76 25.85
N LYS A 29 -9.56 -1.56 26.13
CA LYS A 29 -10.19 -2.00 27.39
C LYS A 29 -10.20 -3.52 27.55
N TYR A 30 -10.12 -4.23 26.45
CA TYR A 30 -10.20 -5.70 26.37
C TYR A 30 -8.85 -6.32 25.94
N GLY A 31 -7.77 -5.55 25.93
CA GLY A 31 -6.46 -6.02 25.50
C GLY A 31 -6.35 -6.31 24.00
N VAL A 32 -7.26 -5.76 23.20
CA VAL A 32 -7.26 -5.93 21.73
C VAL A 32 -6.71 -4.68 21.08
N SER A 33 -5.80 -4.87 20.10
CA SER A 33 -5.24 -3.79 19.28
C SER A 33 -5.48 -4.06 17.81
N ILE A 34 -5.36 -3.00 16.99
CA ILE A 34 -5.45 -3.08 15.54
C ILE A 34 -4.10 -2.66 14.94
N LEU A 35 -3.61 -3.46 14.01
CA LEU A 35 -2.58 -3.07 13.05
C LEU A 35 -3.25 -2.90 11.68
N ALA A 36 -3.29 -1.67 11.19
CA ALA A 36 -3.78 -1.36 9.86
C ALA A 36 -2.60 -1.22 8.88
N VAL A 37 -2.55 -2.06 7.85
CA VAL A 37 -1.53 -2.01 6.80
C VAL A 37 -2.22 -1.71 5.48
N SER A 38 -1.80 -0.64 4.82
CA SER A 38 -2.38 -0.22 3.54
C SER A 38 -1.34 0.50 2.70
N GLN A 39 -1.41 0.33 1.39
CA GLN A 39 -0.66 1.14 0.43
C GLN A 39 -1.31 2.50 0.19
N ARG A 40 -2.60 2.66 0.56
CA ARG A 40 -3.39 3.86 0.33
C ARG A 40 -4.11 4.29 1.59
N PRO A 41 -3.49 5.11 2.42
CA PRO A 41 -4.11 5.65 3.63
C PRO A 41 -5.46 6.35 3.37
N ALA A 42 -5.63 6.95 2.20
CA ALA A 42 -6.88 7.62 1.83
C ALA A 42 -8.09 6.67 1.72
N ASP A 43 -7.85 5.39 1.51
CA ASP A 43 -8.90 4.37 1.39
C ASP A 43 -9.20 3.68 2.73
N VAL A 44 -8.47 4.01 3.80
CA VAL A 44 -8.71 3.49 5.15
C VAL A 44 -9.67 4.40 5.91
N SER A 45 -10.53 3.82 6.74
CA SER A 45 -11.43 4.58 7.59
C SER A 45 -10.68 5.63 8.41
N LYS A 46 -11.11 6.90 8.31
CA LYS A 46 -10.57 7.99 9.12
C LYS A 46 -10.75 7.75 10.61
N THR A 47 -11.83 7.06 11.00
CA THR A 47 -12.08 6.67 12.38
C THR A 47 -11.00 5.74 12.89
N ILE A 48 -10.61 4.71 12.11
CA ILE A 48 -9.55 3.78 12.49
C ILE A 48 -8.21 4.52 12.58
N LEU A 49 -7.86 5.27 11.54
CA LEU A 49 -6.60 6.01 11.50
C LEU A 49 -6.45 6.99 12.66
N SER A 50 -7.53 7.70 13.04
CA SER A 50 -7.50 8.65 14.16
C SER A 50 -7.34 8.01 15.54
N GLN A 51 -7.54 6.69 15.64
CA GLN A 51 -7.32 5.93 16.88
C GLN A 51 -5.94 5.26 16.92
N CYS A 52 -5.19 5.31 15.82
CA CYS A 52 -3.81 4.82 15.80
C CYS A 52 -2.89 5.84 16.49
N ASN A 53 -2.09 5.36 17.44
CA ASN A 53 -1.14 6.16 18.18
C ASN A 53 0.25 6.15 17.54
N ASN A 54 0.53 5.16 16.67
CA ASN A 54 1.83 4.99 16.04
C ASN A 54 1.67 4.78 14.54
N PHE A 55 2.55 5.39 13.77
CA PHE A 55 2.57 5.27 12.32
C PHE A 55 3.98 4.91 11.85
N VAL A 56 4.06 3.92 10.98
CA VAL A 56 5.25 3.58 10.19
C VAL A 56 4.90 3.88 8.74
N VAL A 57 5.42 4.98 8.22
CA VAL A 57 5.07 5.49 6.90
C VAL A 57 6.25 5.30 5.96
N LEU A 58 6.09 4.43 4.96
CA LEU A 58 7.04 4.25 3.88
C LEU A 58 6.87 5.36 2.83
N ARG A 59 7.64 5.29 1.74
CA ARG A 59 7.57 6.28 0.66
C ARG A 59 6.13 6.48 0.16
N LEU A 60 5.66 7.71 0.23
CA LEU A 60 4.36 8.16 -0.25
C LEU A 60 4.53 9.37 -1.19
N THR A 61 4.07 9.22 -2.44
CA THR A 61 4.17 10.27 -3.46
C THR A 61 2.84 10.95 -3.78
N ASN A 62 1.73 10.27 -3.49
CA ASN A 62 0.38 10.78 -3.77
C ASN A 62 -0.02 11.84 -2.76
N GLU A 63 -0.42 13.03 -3.23
CA GLU A 63 -0.80 14.16 -2.37
C GLU A 63 -2.01 13.88 -1.48
N LYS A 64 -3.00 13.13 -2.00
CA LYS A 64 -4.19 12.76 -1.23
C LYS A 64 -3.81 11.88 -0.03
N ASP A 65 -2.95 10.90 -0.24
CA ASP A 65 -2.48 9.99 0.80
C ASP A 65 -1.59 10.71 1.82
N LYS A 66 -0.66 11.57 1.37
CA LYS A 66 0.14 12.44 2.24
C LYS A 66 -0.74 13.37 3.09
N GLY A 67 -1.78 13.95 2.48
CA GLY A 67 -2.74 14.81 3.18
C GLY A 67 -3.46 14.10 4.31
N VAL A 68 -3.81 12.83 4.15
CA VAL A 68 -4.42 12.03 5.22
C VAL A 68 -3.46 11.90 6.40
N ILE A 69 -2.21 11.49 6.15
CA ILE A 69 -1.20 11.35 7.22
C ILE A 69 -0.90 12.72 7.87
N LYS A 70 -0.78 13.79 7.07
CA LYS A 70 -0.55 15.14 7.55
C LYS A 70 -1.62 15.60 8.56
N ASN A 71 -2.88 15.23 8.32
CA ASN A 71 -4.00 15.60 9.19
C ASN A 71 -4.07 14.80 10.49
N LEU A 72 -3.35 13.68 10.58
CA LEU A 72 -3.28 12.84 11.78
C LEU A 72 -2.14 13.27 12.72
N LEU A 73 -1.18 14.03 12.21
CA LEU A 73 -0.02 14.46 12.97
C LEU A 73 -0.24 15.84 13.64
N PRO A 74 0.38 16.06 14.81
CA PRO A 74 0.46 17.39 15.40
C PRO A 74 1.10 18.41 14.45
N ASP A 75 0.74 19.68 14.58
CA ASP A 75 1.21 20.76 13.69
C ASP A 75 2.74 20.85 13.61
N SER A 76 3.42 20.61 14.75
CA SER A 76 4.89 20.61 14.84
C SER A 76 5.56 19.54 13.96
N LEU A 77 4.84 18.49 13.59
CA LEU A 77 5.37 17.36 12.81
C LEU A 77 4.93 17.37 11.34
N LYS A 78 4.04 18.26 10.96
CA LYS A 78 3.49 18.33 9.59
C LYS A 78 4.55 18.57 8.52
N SER A 79 5.63 19.28 8.84
CA SER A 79 6.75 19.50 7.92
C SER A 79 7.53 18.22 7.60
N THR A 80 7.51 17.25 8.50
CA THR A 80 8.21 15.96 8.31
C THR A 80 7.59 15.13 7.17
N ILE A 81 6.33 15.36 6.83
CA ILE A 81 5.63 14.70 5.74
C ILE A 81 6.22 15.03 4.36
N GLU A 82 6.83 16.19 4.20
CA GLU A 82 7.46 16.62 2.94
C GLU A 82 8.66 15.73 2.54
N PHE A 83 9.23 14.98 3.50
CA PHE A 83 10.30 14.03 3.24
C PHE A 83 9.80 12.65 2.72
N LEU A 84 8.52 12.33 2.86
CA LEU A 84 7.99 11.02 2.47
C LEU A 84 8.25 10.63 1.00
N PRO A 85 8.15 11.53 0.01
CA PRO A 85 8.49 11.19 -1.37
C PRO A 85 9.97 10.89 -1.60
N LEU A 86 10.84 11.37 -0.72
CA LEU A 86 12.30 11.26 -0.82
C LEU A 86 12.86 10.00 -0.14
N LEU A 87 12.01 9.22 0.52
CA LEU A 87 12.41 7.97 1.16
C LEU A 87 12.80 6.92 0.12
N ASP A 88 13.89 6.21 0.38
CA ASP A 88 14.33 5.09 -0.43
C ASP A 88 13.58 3.79 -0.09
N VAL A 89 13.88 2.74 -0.87
CA VAL A 89 13.32 1.41 -0.62
C VAL A 89 13.80 0.89 0.74
N GLY A 90 12.84 0.45 1.57
CA GLY A 90 13.11 -0.02 2.93
C GLY A 90 13.22 1.10 3.97
N GLU A 91 13.24 2.37 3.56
CA GLU A 91 13.19 3.48 4.49
C GLU A 91 11.75 3.80 4.93
N ALA A 92 11.62 4.15 6.20
CA ALA A 92 10.33 4.55 6.78
C ALA A 92 10.52 5.73 7.74
N LEU A 93 9.46 6.53 7.82
CA LEU A 93 9.28 7.51 8.87
C LEU A 93 8.41 6.90 9.98
N VAL A 94 8.94 6.83 11.19
CA VAL A 94 8.18 6.39 12.38
C VAL A 94 7.78 7.59 13.19
N VAL A 95 6.51 7.65 13.59
CA VAL A 95 5.92 8.72 14.41
C VAL A 95 4.90 8.13 15.35
N GLY A 96 4.83 8.66 16.57
CA GLY A 96 3.81 8.30 17.55
C GLY A 96 4.35 8.08 18.94
N ASP A 97 3.51 7.54 19.81
CA ASP A 97 3.78 7.39 21.24
C ASP A 97 4.91 6.39 21.56
N ALA A 98 5.22 5.49 20.62
CA ALA A 98 6.27 4.46 20.81
C ALA A 98 7.68 5.03 20.70
N ILE A 99 7.85 6.25 20.21
CA ILE A 99 9.15 6.89 20.02
C ILE A 99 9.14 8.32 20.55
N LEU A 100 10.27 8.76 21.09
CA LEU A 100 10.38 10.11 21.67
C LEU A 100 10.34 11.22 20.61
N LEU A 101 10.91 10.93 19.44
CA LEU A 101 11.00 11.89 18.32
C LEU A 101 10.72 11.17 17.00
N PRO A 102 10.06 11.82 16.03
CA PRO A 102 9.93 11.31 14.68
C PRO A 102 11.28 10.90 14.13
N SER A 103 11.38 9.67 13.66
CA SER A 103 12.66 9.12 13.23
C SER A 103 12.54 8.48 11.85
N LYS A 104 13.48 8.82 10.99
CA LYS A 104 13.72 8.08 9.75
C LYS A 104 14.52 6.83 10.11
N ILE A 105 14.01 5.68 9.72
CA ILE A 105 14.66 4.37 9.95
C ILE A 105 14.84 3.64 8.64
N LEU A 106 15.81 2.73 8.61
CA LEU A 106 15.95 1.71 7.59
C LEU A 106 15.45 0.39 8.16
N LEU A 107 14.47 -0.21 7.50
CA LEU A 107 13.91 -1.51 7.87
C LEU A 107 14.86 -2.62 7.42
N ASP A 108 15.06 -3.61 8.27
CA ASP A 108 15.84 -4.79 7.92
C ASP A 108 15.14 -5.56 6.81
N LYS A 109 15.91 -6.02 5.82
CA LYS A 109 15.41 -6.89 4.78
C LYS A 109 15.07 -8.26 5.40
N PRO A 110 13.85 -8.80 5.19
CA PRO A 110 13.51 -10.12 5.69
C PRO A 110 14.46 -11.19 5.13
N ALA A 111 14.69 -12.25 5.91
CA ALA A 111 15.44 -13.42 5.45
C ALA A 111 14.78 -14.01 4.18
N GLU A 112 15.55 -14.68 3.34
CA GLU A 112 15.09 -15.13 2.02
C GLU A 112 13.86 -16.03 2.07
N ASP A 113 13.76 -16.87 3.10
CA ASP A 113 12.62 -17.76 3.37
C ASP A 113 11.35 -17.03 3.81
N HIS A 114 11.48 -15.78 4.29
CA HIS A 114 10.36 -14.93 4.71
C HIS A 114 10.02 -13.83 3.68
N GLN A 115 10.74 -13.77 2.57
CA GLN A 115 10.42 -12.81 1.52
C GLN A 115 9.19 -13.27 0.74
N PRO A 116 8.31 -12.33 0.33
CA PRO A 116 7.19 -12.68 -0.53
C PRO A 116 7.74 -13.27 -1.83
N VAL A 117 7.30 -14.48 -2.17
CA VAL A 117 7.59 -15.09 -3.46
C VAL A 117 6.77 -14.32 -4.51
N SER A 118 7.33 -13.21 -4.96
CA SER A 118 6.79 -12.49 -6.09
C SER A 118 7.25 -13.21 -7.36
N ALA A 119 6.33 -13.80 -8.09
CA ALA A 119 6.57 -14.32 -9.43
C ALA A 119 6.70 -13.20 -10.47
N THR A 120 7.10 -12.00 -10.05
CA THR A 120 7.43 -10.92 -10.98
C THR A 120 8.71 -11.33 -11.69
N LYS A 121 8.53 -11.91 -12.85
CA LYS A 121 9.63 -12.21 -13.75
C LYS A 121 10.34 -10.92 -14.11
N ASP A 122 11.66 -10.92 -14.09
CA ASP A 122 12.41 -9.78 -14.58
C ASP A 122 12.05 -9.59 -16.05
N PHE A 123 11.49 -8.42 -16.38
CA PHE A 123 11.04 -8.11 -17.73
C PHE A 123 12.21 -8.23 -18.74
N TRP A 124 13.40 -7.81 -18.35
CA TRP A 124 14.57 -7.82 -19.21
C TRP A 124 15.10 -9.24 -19.44
N ASP A 125 15.14 -10.08 -18.39
CA ASP A 125 15.53 -11.47 -18.50
C ASP A 125 14.56 -12.26 -19.39
N GLU A 126 13.25 -12.02 -19.27
CA GLU A 126 12.26 -12.64 -20.16
C GLU A 126 12.32 -12.08 -21.59
N TRP A 127 12.61 -10.81 -21.76
CA TRP A 127 12.75 -10.20 -23.07
C TRP A 127 13.94 -10.77 -23.83
N ASP A 128 15.11 -10.89 -23.17
CA ASP A 128 16.33 -11.44 -23.77
C ASP A 128 16.25 -12.96 -23.98
N SER A 129 15.52 -13.68 -23.12
CA SER A 129 15.37 -15.14 -23.21
C SER A 129 14.42 -15.59 -24.32
N LYS A 130 13.46 -14.75 -24.70
CA LYS A 130 12.52 -15.02 -25.79
C LYS A 130 13.15 -14.63 -27.11
N LYS A 131 13.88 -15.57 -27.74
CA LYS A 131 14.15 -15.46 -29.18
C LYS A 131 12.80 -15.29 -29.89
N PRO A 132 12.65 -14.30 -30.80
CA PRO A 132 11.39 -14.13 -31.52
C PRO A 132 11.08 -15.45 -32.24
N ASP A 133 9.95 -16.05 -31.94
CA ASP A 133 9.43 -17.18 -32.69
C ASP A 133 8.97 -16.64 -34.06
N ASN A 134 9.91 -16.67 -35.01
CA ASN A 134 9.65 -16.18 -36.36
C ASN A 134 8.47 -16.90 -37.02
N GLU A 135 8.21 -18.18 -36.68
CA GLU A 135 7.05 -18.91 -37.20
C GLU A 135 5.72 -18.36 -36.65
N ALA A 136 5.67 -18.01 -35.36
CA ALA A 136 4.48 -17.41 -34.78
C ALA A 136 4.18 -16.02 -35.39
N VAL A 137 5.22 -15.23 -35.65
CA VAL A 137 5.09 -13.92 -36.32
C VAL A 137 4.59 -14.09 -37.75
N ILE A 138 5.16 -15.02 -38.52
CA ILE A 138 4.74 -15.29 -39.90
C ILE A 138 3.27 -15.73 -39.94
N LYS A 139 2.86 -16.68 -39.09
CA LYS A 139 1.47 -17.14 -38.98
C LYS A 139 0.51 -15.99 -38.62
N ALA A 140 0.89 -15.11 -37.68
CA ALA A 140 0.08 -13.95 -37.31
C ALA A 140 -0.09 -12.98 -38.48
N VAL A 141 0.98 -12.70 -39.23
CA VAL A 141 0.93 -11.85 -40.43
C VAL A 141 0.09 -12.46 -41.55
N GLU A 142 0.19 -13.76 -41.79
CA GLU A 142 -0.63 -14.48 -42.77
C GLU A 142 -2.12 -14.45 -42.37
N SER A 143 -2.43 -14.65 -41.11
CA SER A 143 -3.80 -14.55 -40.57
C SER A 143 -4.39 -13.16 -40.77
N LEU A 144 -3.64 -12.10 -40.47
CA LEU A 144 -4.06 -10.72 -40.69
C LEU A 144 -4.28 -10.39 -42.17
N ARG A 145 -3.42 -10.89 -43.05
CA ARG A 145 -3.56 -10.72 -44.52
C ARG A 145 -4.76 -11.46 -45.08
N SER A 146 -5.14 -12.60 -44.51
CA SER A 146 -6.32 -13.33 -44.94
C SER A 146 -7.64 -12.64 -44.52
N GLN A 147 -7.64 -11.95 -43.36
CA GLN A 147 -8.78 -11.17 -42.87
C GLN A 147 -9.00 -9.88 -43.66
N SER A 148 -7.96 -9.30 -44.25
CA SER A 148 -8.07 -8.05 -45.02
C SER A 148 -8.49 -8.26 -46.50
N ARG A 149 -8.85 -9.50 -46.91
CA ARG A 149 -9.30 -9.84 -48.27
C ARG A 149 -10.80 -10.15 -48.36
N LEU A 150 -11.56 -9.86 -47.34
CA LEU A 150 -13.02 -9.82 -47.31
C LEU A 150 -13.47 -8.37 -47.21
#